data_217db30f68aa92a4d7679b3fe6c9b1ac
#
_entry.id   217db30f68aa92a4d7679b3fe6c9b1ac
#
_cell.length_a   1.000
_cell.length_b   1.000
_cell.length_c   1.000
_cell.angle_alpha   90.00
_cell.angle_beta   90.00
_cell.angle_gamma   90.00
#
_symmetry.space_group_name_H-M   'P 1'
#
loop_
_entity.id
_entity.type
_entity.pdbx_description
1 polymer ?
#
loop_
_entity_poly.entity_id
_entity_poly.type
_entity_poly.pdbx_seq_one_letter_code
_entity_poly.pdbx_strand_id
1 'polypeptide(L)'
;IDLEKGDLRVQRQIGRIDGKIIEMPLKTKNAYRTLPLSADAISVLMQQRRKTGNSEWVFPSPTGGPMSPDSVLHMLHRVLKRAGLPKVRFHDLRHTFATLALQNGVDVKTVSGMLGHFSAGFTLDTYAHVTTSAKREAAKTMGNILSGAV
;
A
#
# COMPACT_ATOMS: atom_id res chain seq x y z
N ILE A 1 9.37 11.30 1.46
CA ILE A 1 10.05 10.18 0.80
C ILE A 1 11.54 10.48 0.79
N ASP A 2 12.34 9.52 1.18
CA ASP A 2 13.80 9.56 1.10
C ASP A 2 14.22 8.60 -0.02
N LEU A 3 14.53 9.16 -1.19
CA LEU A 3 14.88 8.36 -2.37
C LEU A 3 16.30 7.77 -2.31
N GLU A 4 17.19 8.36 -1.49
CA GLU A 4 18.55 7.85 -1.31
C GLU A 4 18.55 6.59 -0.42
N LYS A 5 17.75 6.61 0.65
CA LYS A 5 17.56 5.45 1.53
C LYS A 5 16.51 4.46 1.02
N GLY A 6 15.71 4.85 0.03
CA GLY A 6 14.60 4.04 -0.45
C GLY A 6 13.44 3.92 0.54
N ASP A 7 13.19 4.96 1.34
CA ASP A 7 12.19 4.93 2.40
C ASP A 7 11.01 5.87 2.14
N LEU A 8 9.80 5.37 2.36
CA LEU A 8 8.57 6.16 2.42
C LEU A 8 8.08 6.23 3.87
N ARG A 9 8.02 7.44 4.44
CA ARG A 9 7.51 7.67 5.79
C ARG A 9 6.09 8.19 5.74
N VAL A 10 5.15 7.45 6.31
CA VAL A 10 3.75 7.86 6.47
C VAL A 10 3.63 8.58 7.80
N GLN A 11 3.45 9.90 7.77
CA GLN A 11 3.47 10.76 8.97
C GLN A 11 2.27 11.68 9.07
N ARG A 12 1.58 11.93 7.96
CA ARG A 12 0.49 12.90 7.83
C ARG A 12 -0.59 12.34 6.92
N GLN A 13 -1.78 12.87 7.04
CA GLN A 13 -2.90 12.58 6.15
C GLN A 13 -3.47 13.88 5.60
N ILE A 14 -4.11 13.78 4.45
CA ILE A 14 -4.86 14.88 3.87
C ILE A 14 -6.34 14.59 4.09
N GLY A 15 -7.07 15.60 4.53
CA GLY A 15 -8.51 15.55 4.66
C GLY A 15 -9.17 16.79 4.08
N ARG A 16 -10.50 16.80 4.06
CA ARG A 16 -11.29 17.96 3.66
C ARG A 16 -12.13 18.44 4.86
N ILE A 17 -11.98 19.71 5.22
CA ILE A 17 -12.82 20.40 6.22
C ILE A 17 -13.33 21.68 5.56
N ASP A 18 -14.63 21.91 5.61
CA ASP A 18 -15.31 23.08 5.02
C ASP A 18 -14.90 23.34 3.56
N GLY A 19 -14.82 22.26 2.77
CA GLY A 19 -14.44 22.30 1.36
C GLY A 19 -12.94 22.50 1.09
N LYS A 20 -12.13 22.83 2.10
CA LYS A 20 -10.68 23.02 1.98
C LYS A 20 -9.91 21.74 2.24
N ILE A 21 -8.87 21.53 1.45
CA ILE A 21 -7.92 20.42 1.69
C ILE A 21 -6.94 20.87 2.76
N ILE A 22 -6.84 20.11 3.83
CA ILE A 22 -5.96 20.37 4.95
C ILE A 22 -5.11 19.16 5.28
N GLU A 23 -3.93 19.43 5.78
CA GLU A 23 -3.02 18.43 6.32
C GLU A 23 -3.32 18.22 7.80
N MET A 24 -3.36 16.96 8.22
CA MET A 24 -3.71 16.54 9.58
C MET A 24 -2.72 15.47 10.08
N PRO A 25 -2.53 15.34 11.40
CA PRO A 25 -1.82 14.21 11.97
C PRO A 25 -2.57 12.90 11.69
N LEU A 26 -1.84 11.80 11.75
CA LEU A 26 -2.46 10.47 11.64
C LEU A 26 -3.30 10.16 12.88
N LYS A 27 -4.40 9.42 12.69
CA LYS A 27 -5.39 9.15 13.74
C LYS A 27 -4.88 8.20 14.84
N THR A 28 -3.92 7.34 14.54
CA THR A 28 -3.42 6.33 15.48
C THR A 28 -1.90 6.24 15.42
N LYS A 29 -1.28 5.78 16.52
CA LYS A 29 0.17 5.55 16.58
C LYS A 29 0.65 4.53 15.51
N ASN A 30 -0.12 3.49 15.26
CA ASN A 30 0.22 2.44 14.29
C ASN A 30 0.13 2.92 12.82
N ALA A 31 -0.52 4.05 12.58
CA ALA A 31 -0.55 4.63 11.24
C ALA A 31 0.82 5.24 10.86
N TYR A 32 1.62 5.68 11.84
CA TYR A 32 2.99 6.15 11.61
C TYR A 32 3.88 4.96 11.30
N ARG A 33 4.46 4.94 10.12
CA ARG A 33 5.30 3.85 9.66
C ARG A 33 6.28 4.28 8.58
N THR A 34 7.36 3.54 8.48
CA THR A 34 8.31 3.64 7.37
C THR A 34 8.17 2.38 6.53
N LEU A 35 8.08 2.56 5.22
CA LEU A 35 7.95 1.49 4.23
C LEU A 35 9.20 1.52 3.35
N PRO A 36 9.97 0.42 3.25
CA PRO A 36 11.01 0.31 2.25
C PRO A 36 10.38 0.27 0.85
N LEU A 37 11.01 0.94 -0.09
CA LEU A 37 10.58 1.00 -1.49
C LEU A 37 11.39 0.01 -2.32
N SER A 38 10.73 -0.67 -3.26
CA SER A 38 11.42 -1.47 -4.26
C SER A 38 12.20 -0.57 -5.25
N ALA A 39 13.20 -1.13 -5.92
CA ALA A 39 13.97 -0.42 -6.95
C ALA A 39 13.07 0.18 -8.05
N ASP A 40 12.05 -0.57 -8.47
CA ASP A 40 11.08 -0.11 -9.46
C ASP A 40 10.26 1.10 -8.95
N ALA A 41 9.81 1.05 -7.69
CA ALA A 41 9.10 2.16 -7.08
C ALA A 41 9.98 3.41 -6.98
N ILE A 42 11.25 3.26 -6.60
CA ILE A 42 12.23 4.35 -6.56
C ILE A 42 12.42 4.94 -7.96
N SER A 43 12.59 4.09 -8.98
CA SER A 43 12.76 4.52 -10.37
C SER A 43 11.57 5.38 -10.85
N VAL A 44 10.34 4.92 -10.61
CA VAL A 44 9.11 5.65 -10.96
C VAL A 44 9.02 6.98 -10.20
N LEU A 45 9.36 6.98 -8.91
CA LEU A 45 9.35 8.20 -8.09
C LEU A 45 10.42 9.21 -8.51
N MET A 46 11.59 8.75 -8.94
CA MET A 46 12.62 9.61 -9.53
C MET A 46 12.14 10.25 -10.84
N GLN A 47 11.46 9.49 -11.69
CA GLN A 47 10.87 10.04 -12.92
C GLN A 47 9.78 11.09 -12.57
N GLN A 48 8.95 10.80 -11.56
CA GLN A 48 7.94 11.75 -11.09
C GLN A 48 8.58 13.03 -10.56
N ARG A 49 9.65 12.94 -9.76
CA ARG A 49 10.38 14.09 -9.24
C ARG A 49 10.93 14.98 -10.35
N ARG A 50 11.44 14.38 -11.45
CA ARG A 50 11.90 15.13 -12.63
C ARG A 50 10.77 15.94 -13.29
N LYS A 51 9.54 15.39 -13.31
CA LYS A 51 8.36 16.06 -13.87
C LYS A 51 7.84 17.20 -12.99
N THR A 52 7.89 17.01 -11.67
CA THR A 52 7.34 17.96 -10.70
C THR A 52 8.36 19.00 -10.23
N GLY A 53 9.64 18.81 -10.56
CA GLY A 53 10.73 19.74 -10.20
C GLY A 53 10.85 19.93 -8.69
N ASN A 54 10.83 21.19 -8.26
CA ASN A 54 10.96 21.59 -6.85
C ASN A 54 9.62 21.55 -6.08
N SER A 55 8.61 20.85 -6.57
CA SER A 55 7.35 20.70 -5.82
C SER A 55 7.58 20.01 -4.48
N GLU A 56 6.98 20.53 -3.43
CA GLU A 56 6.89 19.89 -2.12
C GLU A 56 6.05 18.60 -2.15
N TRP A 57 5.16 18.48 -3.14
CA TRP A 57 4.25 17.37 -3.33
C TRP A 57 4.74 16.41 -4.40
N VAL A 58 4.69 15.11 -4.11
CA VAL A 58 4.99 14.06 -5.10
C VAL A 58 4.01 14.10 -6.27
N PHE A 59 2.74 14.36 -5.95
CA PHE A 59 1.65 14.54 -6.91
C PHE A 59 0.97 15.89 -6.64
N PRO A 60 1.51 16.98 -7.17
CA PRO A 60 0.89 18.29 -7.01
C PRO A 60 -0.42 18.40 -7.79
N SER A 61 -1.33 19.19 -7.27
CA SER A 61 -2.48 19.67 -8.04
C SER A 61 -2.04 20.65 -9.15
N PRO A 62 -2.90 20.96 -10.12
CA PRO A 62 -2.57 21.98 -11.14
C PRO A 62 -2.20 23.35 -10.57
N THR A 63 -2.64 23.66 -9.36
CA THR A 63 -2.33 24.90 -8.64
C THR A 63 -1.10 24.81 -7.73
N GLY A 64 -0.35 23.69 -7.79
CA GLY A 64 0.87 23.48 -7.01
C GLY A 64 0.67 22.96 -5.59
N GLY A 65 -0.57 22.91 -5.09
CA GLY A 65 -0.89 22.36 -3.76
C GLY A 65 -1.12 20.84 -3.76
N PRO A 66 -1.63 20.27 -2.65
CA PRO A 66 -1.95 18.84 -2.56
C PRO A 66 -3.09 18.45 -3.51
N MET A 67 -2.98 17.26 -4.10
CA MET A 67 -4.05 16.70 -4.93
C MET A 67 -5.24 16.28 -4.06
N SER A 68 -6.46 16.59 -4.49
CA SER A 68 -7.65 16.16 -3.75
C SER A 68 -7.86 14.64 -3.86
N PRO A 69 -8.37 13.97 -2.81
CA PRO A 69 -8.71 12.55 -2.86
C PRO A 69 -9.65 12.19 -4.02
N ASP A 70 -10.61 13.06 -4.32
CA ASP A 70 -11.55 12.85 -5.43
C ASP A 70 -10.83 12.87 -6.79
N SER A 71 -9.86 13.77 -6.97
CA SER A 71 -9.05 13.84 -8.19
C SER A 71 -8.25 12.55 -8.41
N VAL A 72 -7.68 11.98 -7.32
CA VAL A 72 -6.96 10.70 -7.37
C VAL A 72 -7.89 9.56 -7.79
N LEU A 73 -9.09 9.51 -7.19
CA LEU A 73 -10.10 8.49 -7.53
C LEU A 73 -10.55 8.60 -9.00
N HIS A 74 -10.82 9.82 -9.46
CA HIS A 74 -11.19 10.06 -10.86
C HIS A 74 -10.06 9.66 -11.82
N MET A 75 -8.81 9.91 -11.45
CA MET A 75 -7.65 9.49 -12.24
C MET A 75 -7.56 7.96 -12.32
N LEU A 76 -7.71 7.25 -11.20
CA LEU A 76 -7.75 5.79 -11.18
C LEU A 76 -8.84 5.27 -12.13
N HIS A 77 -10.07 5.78 -12.03
CA HIS A 77 -11.16 5.32 -12.88
C HIS A 77 -10.91 5.59 -14.37
N ARG A 78 -10.24 6.69 -14.73
CA ARG A 78 -9.84 6.95 -16.12
C ARG A 78 -8.81 5.94 -16.62
N VAL A 79 -7.83 5.60 -15.79
CA VAL A 79 -6.80 4.59 -16.14
C VAL A 79 -7.45 3.21 -16.33
N LEU A 80 -8.29 2.78 -15.41
CA LEU A 80 -9.00 1.50 -15.49
C LEU A 80 -9.88 1.43 -16.75
N LYS A 81 -10.63 2.50 -17.07
CA LYS A 81 -11.44 2.58 -18.29
C LYS A 81 -10.60 2.45 -19.56
N ARG A 82 -9.43 3.11 -19.62
CA ARG A 82 -8.52 3.00 -20.79
C ARG A 82 -7.95 1.59 -20.94
N ALA A 83 -7.72 0.89 -19.80
CA ALA A 83 -7.21 -0.48 -19.80
C ALA A 83 -8.30 -1.54 -20.01
N GLY A 84 -9.56 -1.16 -20.19
CA GLY A 84 -10.68 -2.10 -20.31
C GLY A 84 -10.98 -2.87 -19.02
N LEU A 85 -10.54 -2.35 -17.88
CA LEU A 85 -10.70 -2.99 -16.58
C LEU A 85 -11.96 -2.47 -15.85
N PRO A 86 -12.55 -3.30 -14.97
CA PRO A 86 -13.71 -2.90 -14.19
C PRO A 86 -13.37 -1.78 -13.22
N LYS A 87 -14.36 -0.95 -12.89
CA LYS A 87 -14.22 0.11 -11.90
C LYS A 87 -14.11 -0.50 -10.51
N VAL A 88 -13.06 -0.13 -9.77
CA VAL A 88 -12.83 -0.52 -8.38
C VAL A 88 -12.69 0.71 -7.49
N ARG A 89 -12.86 0.54 -6.17
CA ARG A 89 -12.59 1.60 -5.19
C ARG A 89 -11.08 1.76 -5.02
N PHE A 90 -10.63 2.95 -4.68
CA PHE A 90 -9.19 3.17 -4.40
C PHE A 90 -8.68 2.26 -3.27
N HIS A 91 -9.52 1.98 -2.27
CA HIS A 91 -9.17 1.11 -1.14
C HIS A 91 -8.99 -0.36 -1.54
N ASP A 92 -9.60 -0.79 -2.65
CA ASP A 92 -9.46 -2.17 -3.15
C ASP A 92 -8.02 -2.46 -3.62
N LEU A 93 -7.25 -1.43 -4.01
CA LEU A 93 -5.82 -1.58 -4.30
C LEU A 93 -5.03 -2.02 -3.07
N ARG A 94 -5.42 -1.53 -1.88
CA ARG A 94 -4.83 -1.95 -0.61
C ARG A 94 -5.17 -3.43 -0.30
N HIS A 95 -6.42 -3.84 -0.54
CA HIS A 95 -6.82 -5.25 -0.40
C HIS A 95 -6.06 -6.14 -1.38
N THR A 96 -5.91 -5.72 -2.63
CA THR A 96 -5.14 -6.44 -3.65
C THR A 96 -3.69 -6.63 -3.20
N PHE A 97 -3.03 -5.57 -2.72
CA PHE A 97 -1.67 -5.65 -2.19
C PHE A 97 -1.57 -6.68 -1.06
N ALA A 98 -2.46 -6.61 -0.07
CA ALA A 98 -2.45 -7.53 1.07
C ALA A 98 -2.65 -8.99 0.62
N THR A 99 -3.62 -9.23 -0.26
CA THR A 99 -3.91 -10.57 -0.79
C THR A 99 -2.70 -11.13 -1.53
N LEU A 100 -2.12 -10.36 -2.45
CA LEU A 100 -0.95 -10.80 -3.21
C LEU A 100 0.26 -11.05 -2.30
N ALA A 101 0.51 -10.20 -1.32
CA ALA A 101 1.62 -10.38 -0.38
C ALA A 101 1.47 -11.69 0.41
N LEU A 102 0.29 -11.94 0.98
CA LEU A 102 0.01 -13.16 1.75
C LEU A 102 0.05 -14.42 0.88
N GLN A 103 -0.48 -14.37 -0.34
CA GLN A 103 -0.42 -15.49 -1.29
C GLN A 103 1.01 -15.85 -1.69
N ASN A 104 1.92 -14.87 -1.70
CA ASN A 104 3.34 -15.07 -1.99
C ASN A 104 4.20 -15.26 -0.74
N GLY A 105 3.59 -15.64 0.38
CA GLY A 105 4.31 -16.08 1.59
C GLY A 105 4.84 -14.96 2.48
N VAL A 106 4.48 -13.68 2.23
CA VAL A 106 4.82 -12.62 3.18
C VAL A 106 4.02 -12.82 4.46
N ASP A 107 4.69 -12.80 5.60
CA ASP A 107 4.03 -13.05 6.88
C ASP A 107 3.00 -11.98 7.25
N VAL A 108 1.96 -12.40 7.98
CA VAL A 108 0.81 -11.56 8.32
C VAL A 108 1.20 -10.33 9.15
N LYS A 109 2.19 -10.46 10.03
CA LYS A 109 2.65 -9.36 10.89
C LYS A 109 3.34 -8.29 10.06
N THR A 110 4.17 -8.67 9.10
CA THR A 110 4.80 -7.77 8.13
C THR A 110 3.75 -7.04 7.29
N VAL A 111 2.80 -7.77 6.69
CA VAL A 111 1.70 -7.16 5.92
C VAL A 111 0.89 -6.20 6.76
N SER A 112 0.53 -6.58 8.00
CA SER A 112 -0.19 -5.71 8.95
C SER A 112 0.57 -4.42 9.25
N GLY A 113 1.88 -4.54 9.49
CA GLY A 113 2.77 -3.38 9.72
C GLY A 113 2.86 -2.47 8.51
N MET A 114 3.05 -3.02 7.32
CA MET A 114 3.09 -2.25 6.07
C MET A 114 1.77 -1.50 5.82
N LEU A 115 0.66 -2.12 6.13
CA LEU A 115 -0.65 -1.51 5.99
C LEU A 115 -0.97 -0.51 7.12
N GLY A 116 -0.30 -0.57 8.26
CA GLY A 116 -0.62 0.23 9.45
C GLY A 116 -1.94 -0.18 10.10
N HIS A 117 -2.25 -1.48 10.11
CA HIS A 117 -3.39 -2.01 10.83
C HIS A 117 -3.16 -1.94 12.34
N PHE A 118 -4.25 -1.81 13.10
CA PHE A 118 -4.17 -1.78 14.57
C PHE A 118 -3.61 -3.09 15.15
N SER A 119 -3.93 -4.23 14.55
CA SER A 119 -3.41 -5.53 14.96
C SER A 119 -3.26 -6.49 13.78
N ALA A 120 -2.38 -7.48 13.93
CA ALA A 120 -2.26 -8.59 12.98
C ALA A 120 -3.54 -9.44 12.94
N GLY A 121 -4.30 -9.51 14.04
CA GLY A 121 -5.61 -10.17 14.10
C GLY A 121 -6.58 -9.60 13.08
N PHE A 122 -6.68 -8.29 12.96
CA PHE A 122 -7.52 -7.67 11.93
C PHE A 122 -7.12 -8.09 10.51
N THR A 123 -5.82 -8.21 10.24
CA THR A 123 -5.33 -8.70 8.94
C THR A 123 -5.69 -10.17 8.74
N LEU A 124 -5.54 -11.02 9.77
CA LEU A 124 -5.92 -12.41 9.72
C LEU A 124 -7.42 -12.60 9.45
N ASP A 125 -8.27 -11.90 10.17
CA ASP A 125 -9.72 -11.98 10.00
C ASP A 125 -10.17 -11.54 8.61
N THR A 126 -9.59 -10.44 8.11
CA THR A 126 -9.93 -9.88 6.79
C THR A 126 -9.48 -10.80 5.65
N TYR A 127 -8.33 -11.49 5.80
CA TYR A 127 -7.70 -12.29 4.75
C TYR A 127 -7.62 -13.78 5.11
N ALA A 128 -8.49 -14.28 6.00
CA ALA A 128 -8.50 -15.68 6.45
C ALA A 128 -8.59 -16.69 5.30
N HIS A 129 -9.31 -16.34 4.22
CA HIS A 129 -9.45 -17.20 3.04
C HIS A 129 -8.12 -17.42 2.30
N VAL A 130 -7.18 -16.46 2.36
CA VAL A 130 -5.85 -16.57 1.75
C VAL A 130 -4.95 -17.49 2.54
N THR A 131 -5.09 -17.50 3.88
CA THR A 131 -4.24 -18.28 4.77
C THR A 131 -4.57 -19.79 4.76
N THR A 132 -5.70 -20.20 4.21
CA THR A 132 -6.06 -21.63 4.12
C THR A 132 -5.14 -22.38 3.15
N SER A 133 -4.73 -21.80 2.05
CA SER A 133 -3.75 -22.38 1.12
C SER A 133 -2.37 -22.49 1.78
N ALA A 134 -1.95 -21.47 2.52
CA ALA A 134 -0.69 -21.47 3.27
C ALA A 134 -0.64 -22.57 4.35
N LYS A 135 -1.77 -22.87 5.03
CA LYS A 135 -1.85 -23.97 5.98
C LYS A 135 -1.65 -25.33 5.32
N ARG A 136 -2.18 -25.53 4.10
CA ARG A 136 -1.98 -26.78 3.35
C ARG A 136 -0.52 -26.94 2.93
N GLU A 137 0.11 -25.87 2.47
CA GLU A 137 1.53 -25.90 2.07
C GLU A 137 2.45 -26.14 3.28
N ALA A 138 2.15 -25.53 4.42
CA ALA A 138 2.86 -25.77 5.67
C ALA A 138 2.72 -27.23 6.11
N ALA A 139 1.53 -27.83 6.03
CA ALA A 139 1.32 -29.24 6.35
C ALA A 139 2.14 -30.15 5.43
N LYS A 140 2.20 -29.86 4.13
CA LYS A 140 3.02 -30.59 3.15
C LYS A 140 4.52 -30.46 3.49
N THR A 141 4.99 -29.25 3.78
CA THR A 141 6.38 -28.99 4.17
C THR A 141 6.75 -29.77 5.43
N MET A 142 5.89 -29.74 6.46
CA MET A 142 6.12 -30.52 7.68
C MET A 142 6.12 -32.01 7.41
N GLY A 143 5.23 -32.51 6.56
CA GLY A 143 5.22 -33.93 6.14
C GLY A 143 6.55 -34.33 5.50
N ASN A 144 7.10 -33.50 4.59
CA ASN A 144 8.39 -33.77 3.96
C ASN A 144 9.54 -33.78 4.97
N ILE A 145 9.59 -32.81 5.89
CA ILE A 145 10.61 -32.73 6.95
C ILE A 145 10.57 -34.00 7.83
N LEU A 146 9.38 -34.41 8.28
CA LEU A 146 9.21 -35.54 9.15
C LEU A 146 9.46 -36.89 8.46
N SER A 147 9.23 -36.99 7.17
CA SER A 147 9.53 -38.17 6.34
C SER A 147 10.97 -38.30 5.90
N GLY A 148 11.83 -37.29 6.19
CA GLY A 148 13.22 -37.26 5.76
C GLY A 148 13.39 -37.03 4.24
N ALA A 149 12.35 -36.58 3.55
CA ALA A 149 12.35 -36.26 2.13
C ALA A 149 12.74 -34.78 1.90
N VAL A 150 13.97 -34.43 2.34
CA VAL A 150 14.60 -33.13 2.03
C VAL A 150 15.77 -33.37 1.10
#